data_7c0290dc5c7c88c3168f05d5cb252f46
#
_entry.id   7c0290dc5c7c88c3168f05d5cb252f46
#
_cell.length_a   1.000
_cell.length_b   1.000
_cell.length_c   1.000
_cell.angle_alpha   90.00
_cell.angle_beta   90.00
_cell.angle_gamma   90.00
#
_symmetry.space_group_name_H-M   'P 1'
#
loop_
_entity.id
_entity.type
_entity.pdbx_description
1 polymer ?
#
loop_
_entity_poly.entity_id
_entity_poly.type
_entity_poly.pdbx_seq_one_letter_code
_entity_poly.pdbx_strand_id
1 'polypeptide(L)' 'MTNQVAAPPKASAPDPAQLREIARQVRLDIVEMLYRSGSGHLGGSLSATDILVALFFAEMRARPGEPCWLDRDRFIL' A
#
# COMPACT_ATOMS: atom_id res chain seq x y z
N MET A 1 -0.43 -14.57 -6.53
CA MET A 1 0.04 -13.87 -6.60
C MET A 1 0.78 -13.69 -6.68
N THR A 2 0.82 -13.56 -6.95
CA THR A 2 1.48 -13.20 -7.10
C THR A 2 2.06 -12.56 -6.78
N ASN A 3 2.51 -12.50 -6.58
CA ASN A 3 2.97 -11.61 -6.25
C ASN A 3 3.12 -10.72 -6.91
N GLN A 4 2.73 -10.51 -7.43
CA GLN A 4 2.86 -9.59 -8.01
C GLN A 4 2.91 -8.48 -7.55
N VAL A 5 2.91 -8.45 -6.42
CA VAL A 5 2.86 -7.19 -5.86
C VAL A 5 4.22 -6.71 -5.47
N ALA A 6 5.21 -7.37 -5.87
CA ALA A 6 6.55 -6.80 -5.85
C ALA A 6 6.46 -5.46 -6.56
N ALA A 7 7.19 -4.48 -6.09
CA ALA A 7 7.15 -3.16 -6.69
C ALA A 7 7.40 -3.26 -8.19
N PRO A 8 6.48 -2.79 -9.01
CA PRO A 8 6.69 -2.85 -10.44
C PRO A 8 7.76 -1.86 -10.87
N PRO A 9 8.40 -2.07 -12.00
CA PRO A 9 9.23 -1.03 -12.60
C PRO A 9 8.39 0.22 -12.85
N LYS A 10 9.00 1.38 -12.86
CA LYS A 10 8.27 2.62 -13.10
C LYS A 10 7.44 2.58 -14.38
N ALA A 11 7.97 1.94 -15.42
CA ALA A 11 7.27 1.87 -16.70
C ALA A 11 5.98 1.06 -16.62
N SER A 12 5.85 0.19 -15.63
CA SER A 12 4.66 -0.63 -15.44
C SER A 12 3.90 -0.26 -14.17
N ALA A 13 4.16 0.93 -13.62
CA ALA A 13 3.45 1.38 -12.43
C ALA A 13 1.96 1.49 -12.71
N PRO A 14 1.10 1.26 -11.72
CA PRO A 14 -0.33 1.37 -11.90
C PRO A 14 -0.73 2.78 -12.34
N ASP A 15 -1.75 2.87 -13.17
CA ASP A 15 -2.31 4.17 -13.53
C ASP A 15 -3.21 4.68 -12.39
N PRO A 16 -3.67 5.94 -12.47
CA PRO A 16 -4.49 6.49 -11.38
C PRO A 16 -5.76 5.71 -11.10
N ALA A 17 -6.39 5.10 -12.12
CA ALA A 17 -7.59 4.31 -11.88
C ALA A 17 -7.25 3.05 -11.09
N GLN A 18 -6.15 2.41 -11.42
CA GLN A 18 -5.69 1.23 -10.68
C GLN A 18 -5.32 1.58 -9.25
N LEU A 19 -4.66 2.72 -9.05
CA LEU A 19 -4.31 3.17 -7.72
C LEU A 19 -5.55 3.44 -6.87
N ARG A 20 -6.60 4.01 -7.48
CA ARG A 20 -7.84 4.24 -6.76
C ARG A 20 -8.50 2.93 -6.33
N GLU A 21 -8.44 1.91 -7.20
CA GLU A 21 -9.00 0.61 -6.85
C GLU A 21 -8.20 -0.05 -5.72
N ILE A 22 -6.88 0.06 -5.76
CA ILE A 22 -6.04 -0.45 -4.67
C ILE A 22 -6.38 0.27 -3.37
N ALA A 23 -6.53 1.60 -3.43
CA ALA A 23 -6.86 2.38 -2.24
C ALA A 23 -8.22 1.98 -1.69
N ARG A 24 -9.19 1.74 -2.57
CA ARG A 24 -10.52 1.29 -2.14
C ARG A 24 -10.42 -0.03 -1.38
N GLN A 25 -9.66 -0.97 -1.90
CA GLN A 25 -9.50 -2.26 -1.26
C GLN A 25 -8.78 -2.13 0.09
N VAL A 26 -7.76 -1.27 0.14
CA VAL A 26 -7.03 -1.03 1.39
C VAL A 26 -7.98 -0.44 2.44
N ARG A 27 -8.84 0.49 2.05
CA ARG A 27 -9.82 1.05 2.99
C ARG A 27 -10.77 0.00 3.53
N LEU A 28 -11.25 -0.88 2.66
CA LEU A 28 -12.11 -1.98 3.11
C LEU A 28 -11.38 -2.90 4.08
N ASP A 29 -10.12 -3.19 3.80
CA ASP A 29 -9.31 -4.03 4.68
C ASP A 29 -9.12 -3.37 6.05
N ILE A 30 -8.89 -2.06 6.06
CA ILE A 30 -8.72 -1.31 7.32
C ILE A 30 -10.01 -1.40 8.16
N VAL A 31 -11.15 -1.16 7.54
CA VAL A 31 -12.42 -1.23 8.25
C VAL A 31 -12.64 -2.63 8.82
N GLU A 32 -12.36 -3.64 8.02
CA GLU A 32 -12.54 -5.02 8.48
C GLU A 32 -11.59 -5.35 9.64
N MET A 33 -10.34 -4.94 9.55
CA MET A 33 -9.38 -5.19 10.63
C MET A 33 -9.83 -4.55 11.94
N LEU A 34 -10.28 -3.29 11.86
CA LEU A 34 -10.71 -2.59 13.07
C LEU A 34 -11.99 -3.16 13.62
N TYR A 35 -12.90 -3.57 12.76
CA TYR A 35 -14.13 -4.23 13.19
C TYR A 35 -13.82 -5.53 13.93
N ARG A 36 -12.92 -6.34 13.38
CA ARG A 36 -12.56 -7.63 13.99
C ARG A 36 -11.80 -7.46 15.29
N SER A 37 -10.92 -6.44 15.37
CA SER A 37 -10.13 -6.24 16.57
C SER A 37 -10.94 -5.57 17.68
N GLY A 38 -12.00 -4.87 17.31
CA GLY A 38 -12.84 -4.15 18.28
C GLY A 38 -12.17 -2.93 18.86
N SER A 39 -11.08 -2.45 18.29
CA SER A 39 -10.36 -1.30 18.81
C SER A 39 -9.64 -0.58 17.69
N GLY A 40 -9.20 0.65 17.96
CA GLY A 40 -8.46 1.46 17.02
C GLY A 40 -9.30 2.59 16.46
N HIS A 41 -8.61 3.48 15.74
CA HIS A 41 -9.24 4.67 15.15
C HIS A 41 -9.22 4.58 13.64
N LEU A 42 -10.36 4.85 13.02
CA LEU A 42 -10.47 4.81 11.56
C LEU A 42 -9.85 6.03 10.88
N GLY A 43 -9.98 7.20 11.51
CA GLY A 43 -9.69 8.46 10.85
C GLY A 43 -8.28 8.55 10.27
N GLY A 44 -7.28 8.30 11.11
CA GLY A 44 -5.88 8.40 10.66
C GLY A 44 -5.55 7.43 9.55
N SER A 45 -5.95 6.18 9.72
CA SER A 45 -5.66 5.15 8.73
C SER A 45 -6.34 5.45 7.40
N LEU A 46 -7.60 5.87 7.42
CA LEU A 46 -8.31 6.18 6.19
C LEU A 46 -7.75 7.42 5.51
N SER A 47 -7.35 8.42 6.30
CA SER A 47 -6.78 9.65 5.74
C SER A 47 -5.44 9.40 5.04
N ALA A 48 -4.63 8.51 5.58
CA ALA A 48 -3.31 8.24 5.02
C ALA A 48 -3.33 7.27 3.85
N THR A 49 -4.45 6.61 3.59
CA THR A 49 -4.52 5.52 2.61
C THR A 49 -4.04 5.94 1.23
N ASP A 50 -4.55 7.04 0.70
CA ASP A 50 -4.19 7.44 -0.67
C ASP A 50 -2.70 7.74 -0.79
N ILE A 51 -2.13 8.40 0.22
CA ILE A 51 -0.72 8.74 0.21
C ILE A 51 0.12 7.48 0.25
N LEU A 52 -0.19 6.56 1.15
CA LEU A 52 0.58 5.33 1.30
C LEU A 52 0.43 4.41 0.10
N VAL A 53 -0.76 4.32 -0.47
CA VAL A 53 -0.96 3.52 -1.67
C VAL A 53 -0.14 4.08 -2.82
N ALA A 54 -0.16 5.39 -3.03
CA ALA A 54 0.63 6.01 -4.09
C ALA A 54 2.13 5.76 -3.87
N LEU A 55 2.59 5.89 -2.63
CA LEU A 55 4.01 5.66 -2.33
C LEU A 55 4.42 4.21 -2.59
N PHE A 56 3.69 3.26 -2.01
CA PHE A 56 4.14 1.87 -2.05
C PHE A 56 3.89 1.19 -3.39
N PHE A 57 2.89 1.62 -4.14
CA PHE A 57 2.54 0.94 -5.40
C PHE A 57 3.01 1.68 -6.64
N ALA A 58 3.34 2.96 -6.54
CA ALA A 58 3.71 3.74 -7.72
C ALA A 58 5.09 4.38 -7.62
N GLU A 59 5.52 4.81 -6.43
CA GLU A 59 6.74 5.61 -6.30
C GLU A 59 7.90 4.88 -5.67
N MET A 60 7.67 4.13 -4.61
CA MET A 60 8.76 3.50 -3.87
C MET A 60 9.28 2.27 -4.56
N ARG A 61 10.59 2.07 -4.47
CA ARG A 61 11.22 0.82 -4.89
C ARG A 61 11.20 -0.11 -3.69
N ALA A 62 10.29 -1.06 -3.74
CA ALA A 62 10.13 -2.02 -2.66
C ALA A 62 9.82 -3.38 -3.26
N ARG A 63 10.30 -4.43 -2.61
CA ARG A 63 10.07 -5.81 -3.02
C ARG A 63 9.55 -6.56 -1.80
N PRO A 64 8.24 -6.77 -1.71
CA PRO A 64 7.67 -7.45 -0.53
C PRO A 64 8.31 -8.80 -0.23
N GLY A 65 8.74 -9.52 -1.27
CA GLY A 65 9.41 -10.79 -1.08
C GLY A 65 10.87 -10.70 -0.61
N GLU A 66 11.42 -9.47 -0.57
CA GLU A 66 12.81 -9.26 -0.19
C GLU A 66 12.90 -8.09 0.79
N PRO A 67 12.37 -8.26 1.99
CA PRO A 67 12.28 -7.15 2.93
C PRO A 67 13.61 -6.59 3.39
N CYS A 68 14.70 -7.34 3.21
CA CYS A 68 16.04 -6.87 3.59
C CYS A 68 16.86 -6.36 2.40
N TRP A 69 16.25 -6.21 1.22
CA TRP A 69 16.94 -5.68 0.06
C TRP A 69 17.49 -4.29 0.39
N LEU A 70 18.81 -4.13 0.27
CA LEU A 70 19.47 -2.92 0.74
C LEU A 70 19.12 -1.67 -0.05
N ASP A 71 18.83 -1.81 -1.34
CA ASP A 71 18.52 -0.67 -2.19
C ASP A 71 17.05 -0.27 -2.17
N ARG A 72 16.26 -0.88 -1.30
CA ARG A 72 14.84 -0.55 -1.21
C ARG A 72 14.65 0.87 -0.67
N ASP A 73 13.58 1.50 -1.11
CA ASP A 73 13.16 2.75 -0.49
C ASP A 73 12.51 2.45 0.85
N ARG A 74 12.65 3.38 1.77
CA ARG A 74 12.13 3.22 3.12
C ARG A 74 11.20 4.38 3.44
N PHE A 75 10.07 4.05 4.05
CA PHE A 75 9.13 5.05 4.51
C PHE A 75 9.25 5.15 6.02
N ILE A 76 9.50 6.34 6.52
CA ILE A 76 9.62 6.59 7.95
C ILE A 76 8.60 7.66 8.32
N LEU A 77 7.76 7.32 9.27
CA LEU A 77 6.71 8.22 9.71
C LEU A 77 7.16 9.04 10.92
#